data_148631e29f0fa9b195fe361deb6648ac
#
_entry.id   148631e29f0fa9b195fe361deb6648ac
#
_cell.length_a   1.000
_cell.length_b   1.000
_cell.length_c   1.000
_cell.angle_alpha   90.00
_cell.angle_beta   90.00
_cell.angle_gamma   90.00
#
_symmetry.space_group_name_H-M   'P 1'
#
loop_
_entity.id
_entity.type
_entity.pdbx_description
1 polymer ?
#
loop_
_entity_poly.entity_id
_entity_poly.type
_entity_poly.pdbx_seq_one_letter_code
_entity_poly.pdbx_strand_id
1 'polypeptide(L)'
;MKYTVSFEEIVWFDSSCQNDREMASYTQGCLILVGILVTLSLPYSHAFWGNENKIQTAVFLSPKFVLGPGSVENRFYYNVNFPKGHIAVRSFDAEVIDEAGNPIPLHETYLHHWVVVRYYVRKGVEISEFDDPRKFNESDYISGRNSGICQNLGQFFGLGSETRKTSTHVPNPYGIEVGNPTEIPSGFEEQWMLNVHAIDTRGAEDKLGCTECRCDLYNITVDEYGRPLRPDYRGGLLCCYDHTQCKVKHGFEAVRRTLYLRYTVKWVDMDRSVLPVKIYIFDITDGWKRSRCSTGIIAEHECKVEYDIESCDATGIGNDGCIDTRRISLDMPFGGYLIYGVAHQHSGGTGSALYREDGQLMCSSLPTYGEGEEPGNEAGYIVGMTTCYPKPGTVEISKGETLILESNYSRIRHHTGVMGLFYILVADELPKSMHALHTVVQTQDSIMVVTTLWAAVALIGVVAVIVVAAHYRLKREGEDGYEAIGM
;
A
#
# COMPACT_ATOMS: atom_id res chain seq x y z
N MET A 1 35.91 17.71 -25.98
CA MET A 1 36.23 19.10 -26.22
C MET A 1 36.75 19.69 -24.91
N LYS A 2 38.07 19.93 -24.87
CA LYS A 2 38.78 20.56 -23.75
C LYS A 2 38.73 22.09 -23.98
N TYR A 3 38.35 22.82 -22.96
CA TYR A 3 38.64 24.26 -22.93
C TYR A 3 39.64 24.54 -21.83
N THR A 4 40.81 24.93 -22.29
CA THR A 4 41.89 25.54 -21.53
C THR A 4 41.66 27.07 -21.53
N VAL A 5 41.71 27.70 -20.37
CA VAL A 5 41.76 29.16 -20.26
C VAL A 5 43.09 29.55 -19.63
N SER A 6 43.85 30.33 -20.41
CA SER A 6 45.14 30.87 -20.14
C SER A 6 45.05 32.09 -19.21
N PHE A 7 46.03 32.18 -18.28
CA PHE A 7 46.32 33.35 -17.46
C PHE A 7 47.45 34.12 -18.17
N GLU A 8 47.24 35.41 -18.42
CA GLU A 8 48.36 36.37 -18.57
C GLU A 8 47.95 37.78 -18.16
N GLU A 9 48.82 38.36 -17.33
CA GLU A 9 49.25 39.76 -17.13
C GLU A 9 48.26 40.79 -16.56
N ILE A 10 48.59 41.27 -15.36
CA ILE A 10 48.53 42.71 -15.02
C ILE A 10 49.74 43.12 -14.16
N VAL A 11 50.30 44.23 -14.62
CA VAL A 11 51.54 44.89 -14.27
C VAL A 11 51.40 45.77 -13.01
N TRP A 12 52.49 45.83 -12.22
CA TRP A 12 52.95 46.74 -11.19
C TRP A 12 52.33 48.13 -11.03
N PHE A 13 52.02 48.51 -9.82
CA PHE A 13 52.25 49.86 -9.28
C PHE A 13 52.76 49.76 -7.84
N ASP A 14 53.96 50.35 -7.64
CA ASP A 14 54.67 50.53 -6.39
C ASP A 14 54.26 51.91 -5.80
N SER A 15 53.94 51.97 -4.49
CA SER A 15 54.42 53.04 -3.64
C SER A 15 53.94 52.89 -2.17
N SER A 16 54.88 52.62 -1.30
CA SER A 16 55.07 53.10 0.07
C SER A 16 53.84 53.44 0.91
N CYS A 17 53.64 52.62 1.96
CA CYS A 17 53.46 53.12 3.31
C CYS A 17 53.60 52.00 4.39
N GLN A 18 54.44 52.26 5.37
CA GLN A 18 54.72 51.49 6.57
C GLN A 18 53.48 51.41 7.46
N ASN A 19 52.59 50.46 7.24
CA ASN A 19 51.54 50.06 8.23
C ASN A 19 50.93 48.67 7.92
N ASP A 20 51.50 47.90 6.96
CA ASP A 20 50.88 46.69 6.44
C ASP A 20 51.11 45.42 7.28
N ARG A 21 51.94 45.43 8.31
CA ARG A 21 52.19 44.20 9.09
C ARG A 21 51.15 43.86 10.13
N GLU A 22 50.42 44.82 10.67
CA GLU A 22 49.34 44.56 11.64
C GLU A 22 48.03 44.18 10.90
N MET A 23 47.72 44.80 9.77
CA MET A 23 46.50 44.47 9.00
C MET A 23 46.58 43.08 8.33
N ALA A 24 47.76 42.64 7.89
CA ALA A 24 47.96 41.31 7.35
C ALA A 24 47.78 40.19 8.37
N SER A 25 48.10 40.44 9.64
CA SER A 25 47.88 39.48 10.74
C SER A 25 46.40 39.32 11.11
N TYR A 26 45.60 40.38 11.06
CA TYR A 26 44.16 40.32 11.33
C TYR A 26 43.38 39.66 10.19
N THR A 27 43.75 39.88 8.90
CA THR A 27 43.11 39.23 7.75
C THR A 27 43.45 37.74 7.69
N GLN A 28 44.67 37.34 8.02
CA GLN A 28 45.06 35.94 8.12
C GLN A 28 44.37 35.19 9.24
N GLY A 29 44.18 35.84 10.41
CA GLY A 29 43.41 35.30 11.51
C GLY A 29 41.91 35.12 11.20
N CYS A 30 41.29 36.08 10.50
CA CYS A 30 39.89 35.97 10.05
C CYS A 30 39.69 34.85 8.99
N LEU A 31 40.59 34.67 8.05
CA LEU A 31 40.52 33.60 7.07
C LEU A 31 40.66 32.21 7.68
N ILE A 32 41.53 32.06 8.68
CA ILE A 32 41.67 30.80 9.43
C ILE A 32 40.41 30.52 10.24
N LEU A 33 39.82 31.52 10.94
CA LEU A 33 38.57 31.36 11.68
C LEU A 33 37.39 31.02 10.78
N VAL A 34 37.27 31.65 9.60
CA VAL A 34 36.23 31.30 8.62
C VAL A 34 36.43 29.89 8.06
N GLY A 35 37.69 29.49 7.80
CA GLY A 35 38.02 28.12 7.38
C GLY A 35 37.63 27.07 8.42
N ILE A 36 37.91 27.33 9.70
CA ILE A 36 37.54 26.43 10.81
C ILE A 36 35.98 26.38 11.00
N LEU A 37 35.29 27.50 10.88
CA LEU A 37 33.82 27.54 10.93
C LEU A 37 33.15 26.82 9.77
N VAL A 38 33.73 26.90 8.56
CA VAL A 38 33.20 26.17 7.40
C VAL A 38 33.46 24.67 7.54
N THR A 39 34.61 24.24 8.06
CA THR A 39 34.88 22.80 8.29
C THR A 39 34.07 22.21 9.45
N LEU A 40 33.67 23.00 10.46
CA LEU A 40 32.80 22.59 11.54
C LEU A 40 31.30 22.61 11.17
N SER A 41 30.94 23.32 10.09
CA SER A 41 29.56 23.35 9.58
C SER A 41 29.27 22.35 8.46
N LEU A 42 30.27 21.60 7.99
CA LEU A 42 29.99 20.48 7.08
C LEU A 42 29.26 19.39 7.88
N PRO A 43 28.02 19.06 7.51
CA PRO A 43 27.36 17.93 8.14
C PRO A 43 28.23 16.69 7.87
N TYR A 44 28.68 16.04 8.93
CA TYR A 44 29.21 14.68 8.83
C TYR A 44 28.08 13.81 8.27
N SER A 45 28.01 13.71 6.97
CA SER A 45 27.25 12.66 6.32
C SER A 45 27.96 11.35 6.62
N HIS A 46 27.70 10.75 7.77
CA HIS A 46 27.88 9.33 7.93
C HIS A 46 26.99 8.68 6.86
N ALA A 47 27.59 8.36 5.73
CA ALA A 47 27.04 7.37 4.83
C ALA A 47 26.92 6.08 5.67
N PHE A 48 25.75 5.85 6.22
CA PHE A 48 25.36 4.58 6.81
C PHE A 48 25.32 3.60 5.62
N TRP A 49 26.43 2.94 5.34
CA TRP A 49 26.44 1.74 4.51
C TRP A 49 25.75 0.66 5.34
N GLY A 50 24.43 0.75 5.44
CA GLY A 50 23.59 -0.36 5.84
C GLY A 50 23.80 -1.43 4.77
N ASN A 51 24.11 -2.63 5.19
CA ASN A 51 24.02 -3.80 4.35
C ASN A 51 22.57 -3.82 3.82
N GLU A 52 22.33 -3.37 2.59
CA GLU A 52 21.01 -3.49 1.98
C GLU A 52 20.72 -4.99 1.91
N ASN A 53 19.75 -5.45 2.69
CA ASN A 53 19.31 -6.83 2.68
C ASN A 53 18.97 -7.19 1.23
N LYS A 54 19.72 -8.15 0.69
CA LYS A 54 19.55 -8.58 -0.70
C LYS A 54 18.13 -9.11 -0.90
N ILE A 55 17.38 -8.47 -1.78
CA ILE A 55 16.05 -8.94 -2.16
C ILE A 55 16.20 -10.29 -2.86
N GLN A 56 15.56 -11.29 -2.29
CA GLN A 56 15.41 -12.62 -2.87
C GLN A 56 14.12 -12.67 -3.69
N THR A 57 14.09 -13.50 -4.72
CA THR A 57 12.92 -13.68 -5.60
C THR A 57 12.78 -15.14 -5.95
N ALA A 58 11.57 -15.66 -5.86
CA ALA A 58 11.22 -16.99 -6.35
C ALA A 58 9.92 -16.96 -7.12
N VAL A 59 9.82 -17.83 -8.10
CA VAL A 59 8.63 -18.08 -8.92
C VAL A 59 8.12 -19.48 -8.61
N PHE A 60 6.85 -19.58 -8.34
CA PHE A 60 6.16 -20.82 -8.00
C PHE A 60 4.98 -21.04 -8.95
N LEU A 61 4.52 -22.28 -9.01
CA LEU A 61 3.30 -22.67 -9.71
C LEU A 61 2.32 -23.29 -8.72
N SER A 62 1.04 -23.00 -8.90
CA SER A 62 -0.02 -23.78 -8.24
C SER A 62 -0.01 -25.22 -8.71
N PRO A 63 -0.68 -26.16 -8.05
CA PRO A 63 -1.14 -27.38 -8.67
C PRO A 63 -1.90 -27.07 -9.96
N LYS A 64 -1.84 -28.00 -10.93
CA LYS A 64 -2.55 -27.84 -12.21
C LYS A 64 -4.06 -27.89 -12.01
N PHE A 65 -4.78 -27.07 -12.74
CA PHE A 65 -6.24 -27.15 -12.85
C PHE A 65 -6.65 -27.24 -14.32
N VAL A 66 -7.83 -27.81 -14.58
CA VAL A 66 -8.28 -28.10 -15.95
C VAL A 66 -9.64 -27.50 -16.20
N LEU A 67 -9.69 -26.46 -17.03
CA LEU A 67 -10.91 -25.76 -17.40
C LEU A 67 -11.35 -26.10 -18.83
N GLY A 68 -12.66 -26.27 -19.00
CA GLY A 68 -13.33 -26.27 -20.29
C GLY A 68 -14.28 -25.09 -20.43
N PRO A 69 -14.85 -24.84 -21.61
CA PRO A 69 -15.75 -23.71 -21.82
C PRO A 69 -16.83 -23.61 -20.74
N GLY A 70 -16.93 -22.44 -20.10
CA GLY A 70 -17.91 -22.15 -19.04
C GLY A 70 -17.58 -22.73 -17.67
N SER A 71 -16.58 -23.61 -17.52
CA SER A 71 -16.31 -24.25 -16.22
C SER A 71 -15.56 -23.36 -15.24
N VAL A 72 -15.74 -23.66 -13.96
CA VAL A 72 -15.16 -22.94 -12.83
C VAL A 72 -14.13 -23.83 -12.13
N GLU A 73 -13.04 -23.24 -11.74
CA GLU A 73 -12.14 -23.70 -10.69
C GLU A 73 -12.28 -22.76 -9.52
N ASN A 74 -12.72 -23.24 -8.37
CA ASN A 74 -12.71 -22.50 -7.11
C ASN A 74 -12.25 -23.42 -5.98
N ARG A 75 -10.94 -23.60 -5.91
CA ARG A 75 -10.35 -24.61 -5.06
C ARG A 75 -9.27 -24.06 -4.15
N PHE A 76 -9.18 -24.65 -2.97
CA PHE A 76 -8.08 -24.44 -2.03
C PHE A 76 -7.03 -25.52 -2.22
N TYR A 77 -5.79 -25.10 -2.43
CA TYR A 77 -4.60 -25.94 -2.52
C TYR A 77 -3.79 -25.76 -1.25
N TYR A 78 -3.58 -26.83 -0.50
CA TYR A 78 -2.82 -26.82 0.75
C TYR A 78 -1.35 -27.11 0.50
N ASN A 79 -0.50 -26.78 1.48
CA ASN A 79 0.94 -27.02 1.46
C ASN A 79 1.63 -26.55 0.17
N VAL A 80 1.18 -25.40 -0.36
CA VAL A 80 1.78 -24.82 -1.56
C VAL A 80 3.18 -24.29 -1.26
N ASN A 81 4.03 -24.26 -2.28
CA ASN A 81 5.38 -23.73 -2.15
C ASN A 81 5.34 -22.22 -1.85
N PHE A 82 6.07 -21.82 -0.83
CA PHE A 82 6.23 -20.43 -0.42
C PHE A 82 7.63 -20.25 0.18
N PRO A 83 8.23 -19.03 0.16
CA PRO A 83 9.50 -18.79 0.83
C PRO A 83 9.44 -19.17 2.31
N LYS A 84 10.48 -19.85 2.78
CA LYS A 84 10.55 -20.36 4.16
C LYS A 84 11.52 -19.54 5.00
N GLY A 85 11.31 -19.56 6.32
CA GLY A 85 12.15 -18.87 7.30
C GLY A 85 11.48 -17.62 7.84
N HIS A 86 12.17 -16.94 8.75
CA HIS A 86 11.72 -15.65 9.28
C HIS A 86 12.07 -14.56 8.29
N ILE A 87 11.12 -14.15 7.48
CA ILE A 87 11.30 -13.25 6.34
C ILE A 87 10.27 -12.10 6.34
N ALA A 88 10.57 -11.09 5.56
CA ALA A 88 9.67 -9.98 5.28
C ALA A 88 9.35 -9.94 3.77
N VAL A 89 8.10 -10.20 3.41
CA VAL A 89 7.65 -10.13 2.01
C VAL A 89 7.59 -8.68 1.56
N ARG A 90 8.16 -8.42 0.38
CA ARG A 90 8.29 -7.10 -0.25
C ARG A 90 7.37 -6.89 -1.43
N SER A 91 7.05 -7.94 -2.17
CA SER A 91 6.02 -7.92 -3.20
C SER A 91 5.61 -9.34 -3.57
N PHE A 92 4.45 -9.43 -4.19
CA PHE A 92 3.90 -10.67 -4.74
C PHE A 92 3.07 -10.33 -5.98
N ASP A 93 3.20 -11.17 -7.02
CA ASP A 93 2.48 -11.03 -8.28
C ASP A 93 2.00 -12.40 -8.72
N ALA A 94 0.87 -12.49 -9.40
CA ALA A 94 0.38 -13.74 -9.93
C ALA A 94 -0.32 -13.55 -11.28
N GLU A 95 -0.37 -14.63 -12.07
CA GLU A 95 -1.09 -14.67 -13.34
C GLU A 95 -1.44 -16.10 -13.73
N VAL A 96 -2.53 -16.27 -14.49
CA VAL A 96 -2.88 -17.56 -15.07
C VAL A 96 -2.05 -17.79 -16.34
N ILE A 97 -1.46 -19.00 -16.43
CA ILE A 97 -0.65 -19.44 -17.57
C ILE A 97 -1.08 -20.82 -18.08
N ASP A 98 -0.74 -21.12 -19.34
CA ASP A 98 -0.85 -22.47 -19.89
C ASP A 98 0.36 -23.37 -19.56
N GLU A 99 0.35 -24.62 -20.08
CA GLU A 99 1.44 -25.58 -19.91
C GLU A 99 2.76 -25.13 -20.55
N ALA A 100 2.71 -24.25 -21.55
CA ALA A 100 3.88 -23.69 -22.20
C ALA A 100 4.43 -22.46 -21.47
N GLY A 101 3.74 -21.98 -20.44
CA GLY A 101 4.10 -20.78 -19.66
C GLY A 101 3.58 -19.47 -20.26
N ASN A 102 2.71 -19.52 -21.26
CA ASN A 102 2.12 -18.34 -21.88
C ASN A 102 1.00 -17.78 -20.97
N PRO A 103 0.96 -16.45 -20.74
CA PRO A 103 -0.13 -15.81 -20.04
C PRO A 103 -1.47 -15.98 -20.77
N ILE A 104 -2.52 -16.26 -20.03
CA ILE A 104 -3.88 -16.40 -20.57
C ILE A 104 -4.65 -15.10 -20.38
N PRO A 105 -5.28 -14.52 -21.42
CA PRO A 105 -6.04 -13.30 -21.28
C PRO A 105 -7.36 -13.51 -20.52
N LEU A 106 -7.80 -12.45 -19.80
CA LEU A 106 -8.99 -12.48 -18.94
C LEU A 106 -10.29 -12.82 -19.71
N HIS A 107 -10.39 -12.43 -20.97
CA HIS A 107 -11.57 -12.74 -21.80
C HIS A 107 -11.66 -14.21 -22.22
N GLU A 108 -10.60 -14.99 -21.97
CA GLU A 108 -10.59 -16.45 -22.16
C GLU A 108 -10.69 -17.21 -20.84
N THR A 109 -9.93 -16.78 -19.83
CA THR A 109 -10.01 -17.29 -18.46
C THR A 109 -10.00 -16.11 -17.49
N TYR A 110 -11.16 -15.80 -16.96
CA TYR A 110 -11.31 -14.74 -15.99
C TYR A 110 -10.77 -15.20 -14.63
N LEU A 111 -9.75 -14.52 -14.14
CA LEU A 111 -9.23 -14.72 -12.79
C LEU A 111 -10.10 -13.89 -11.83
N HIS A 112 -11.07 -14.56 -11.20
CA HIS A 112 -11.98 -13.90 -10.26
C HIS A 112 -11.22 -13.42 -9.02
N HIS A 113 -10.46 -14.33 -8.41
CA HIS A 113 -9.46 -14.00 -7.39
C HIS A 113 -8.43 -15.13 -7.23
N TRP A 114 -7.32 -14.77 -6.63
CA TRP A 114 -6.42 -15.68 -5.95
C TRP A 114 -6.09 -15.11 -4.59
N VAL A 115 -6.00 -15.96 -3.57
CA VAL A 115 -5.65 -15.55 -2.21
C VAL A 115 -4.70 -16.55 -1.59
N VAL A 116 -3.73 -16.04 -0.83
CA VAL A 116 -2.78 -16.84 -0.06
C VAL A 116 -3.04 -16.66 1.42
N VAL A 117 -3.21 -17.76 2.13
CA VAL A 117 -3.54 -17.78 3.54
C VAL A 117 -2.48 -18.58 4.29
N ARG A 118 -1.99 -18.04 5.38
CA ARG A 118 -1.10 -18.72 6.32
C ARG A 118 -1.90 -19.64 7.24
N TYR A 119 -1.37 -20.82 7.52
CA TYR A 119 -1.92 -21.69 8.56
C TYR A 119 -0.79 -22.42 9.30
N TYR A 120 -1.15 -23.00 10.43
CA TYR A 120 -0.23 -23.82 11.23
C TYR A 120 -0.77 -25.24 11.30
N VAL A 121 0.11 -26.20 11.05
CA VAL A 121 -0.19 -27.63 11.16
C VAL A 121 0.69 -28.26 12.24
N ARG A 122 0.15 -29.20 12.99
CA ARG A 122 0.91 -29.97 14.00
C ARG A 122 2.05 -30.72 13.32
N LYS A 123 3.26 -30.62 13.85
CA LYS A 123 4.44 -31.34 13.33
C LYS A 123 4.19 -32.83 13.20
N GLY A 124 4.49 -33.38 12.02
CA GLY A 124 4.27 -34.78 11.70
C GLY A 124 2.87 -35.12 11.16
N VAL A 125 1.97 -34.13 11.05
CA VAL A 125 0.72 -34.27 10.31
C VAL A 125 0.97 -33.84 8.87
N GLU A 126 0.73 -34.74 7.91
CA GLU A 126 0.83 -34.43 6.50
C GLU A 126 -0.54 -33.98 5.97
N ILE A 127 -0.57 -32.81 5.36
CA ILE A 127 -1.73 -32.29 4.63
C ILE A 127 -1.39 -32.33 3.15
N SER A 128 -2.21 -33.03 2.36
CA SER A 128 -2.02 -33.11 0.92
C SER A 128 -2.57 -31.84 0.23
N GLU A 129 -2.11 -31.55 -0.99
CA GLU A 129 -2.53 -30.38 -1.78
C GLU A 129 -4.05 -30.28 -1.98
N PHE A 130 -4.75 -31.42 -1.98
CA PHE A 130 -6.17 -31.49 -2.31
C PHE A 130 -7.05 -31.91 -1.12
N ASP A 131 -6.52 -31.79 0.10
CA ASP A 131 -7.30 -32.14 1.28
C ASP A 131 -8.49 -31.17 1.47
N ASP A 132 -9.55 -31.71 2.01
CA ASP A 132 -10.73 -30.95 2.38
C ASP A 132 -10.55 -30.41 3.82
N PRO A 133 -10.49 -29.09 4.02
CA PRO A 133 -10.28 -28.51 5.36
C PRO A 133 -11.34 -28.93 6.39
N ARG A 134 -12.52 -29.30 5.93
CA ARG A 134 -13.61 -29.78 6.79
C ARG A 134 -13.31 -31.12 7.45
N LYS A 135 -12.30 -31.83 6.96
CA LYS A 135 -11.82 -33.11 7.49
C LYS A 135 -10.66 -32.97 8.46
N PHE A 136 -10.09 -31.75 8.58
CA PHE A 136 -9.00 -31.52 9.51
C PHE A 136 -9.51 -31.59 10.95
N ASN A 137 -8.72 -32.26 11.78
CA ASN A 137 -8.96 -32.21 13.21
C ASN A 137 -8.57 -30.81 13.71
N GLU A 138 -9.51 -30.12 14.40
CA GLU A 138 -9.26 -28.79 14.97
C GLU A 138 -8.02 -28.73 15.88
N SER A 139 -7.60 -29.87 16.45
CA SER A 139 -6.39 -29.95 17.26
C SER A 139 -5.10 -29.94 16.44
N ASP A 140 -5.15 -30.19 15.15
CA ASP A 140 -4.00 -30.37 14.26
C ASP A 140 -3.82 -29.24 13.25
N TYR A 141 -4.83 -28.37 13.14
CA TYR A 141 -4.87 -27.26 12.19
C TYR A 141 -5.31 -25.97 12.87
N ILE A 142 -4.56 -24.89 12.65
CA ILE A 142 -4.89 -23.54 13.12
C ILE A 142 -4.80 -22.59 11.93
N SER A 143 -5.91 -21.95 11.57
CA SER A 143 -5.91 -20.90 10.54
C SER A 143 -5.14 -19.67 11.02
N GLY A 144 -4.15 -19.24 10.26
CA GLY A 144 -3.49 -17.94 10.46
C GLY A 144 -4.45 -16.81 10.06
N ARG A 145 -4.30 -15.65 10.71
CA ARG A 145 -5.13 -14.47 10.43
C ARG A 145 -4.27 -13.22 10.28
N ASN A 146 -4.72 -12.31 9.44
CA ASN A 146 -4.22 -10.96 9.43
C ASN A 146 -4.79 -10.15 10.62
N SER A 147 -4.51 -8.84 10.67
CA SER A 147 -4.95 -7.95 11.75
C SER A 147 -6.37 -7.39 11.55
N GLY A 148 -7.05 -7.75 10.45
CA GLY A 148 -8.38 -7.27 10.11
C GLY A 148 -9.49 -7.84 10.99
N ILE A 149 -10.66 -7.22 10.93
CA ILE A 149 -11.83 -7.53 11.77
C ILE A 149 -12.64 -8.69 11.17
N CYS A 150 -12.78 -8.70 9.83
CA CYS A 150 -13.54 -9.72 9.12
C CYS A 150 -12.84 -11.07 9.17
N GLN A 151 -13.44 -12.04 9.84
CA GLN A 151 -12.83 -13.37 10.04
C GLN A 151 -12.65 -14.15 8.73
N ASN A 152 -13.49 -13.90 7.74
CA ASN A 152 -13.44 -14.54 6.43
C ASN A 152 -12.47 -13.84 5.44
N LEU A 153 -11.87 -12.73 5.83
CA LEU A 153 -10.86 -11.99 5.06
C LEU A 153 -9.46 -12.13 5.70
N GLY A 154 -9.10 -13.34 6.09
CA GLY A 154 -7.85 -13.64 6.78
C GLY A 154 -6.61 -13.77 5.88
N GLN A 155 -6.71 -13.50 4.58
CA GLN A 155 -5.62 -13.63 3.63
C GLN A 155 -4.46 -12.66 3.92
N PHE A 156 -3.25 -13.09 3.57
CA PHE A 156 -2.03 -12.28 3.62
C PHE A 156 -1.78 -11.57 2.30
N PHE A 157 -2.11 -12.24 1.20
CA PHE A 157 -2.01 -11.72 -0.16
C PHE A 157 -3.25 -12.14 -0.94
N GLY A 158 -3.59 -11.40 -1.95
CA GLY A 158 -4.66 -11.75 -2.87
C GLY A 158 -5.06 -10.58 -3.75
N LEU A 159 -5.40 -10.88 -4.97
CA LEU A 159 -5.91 -9.99 -6.00
C LEU A 159 -6.84 -10.79 -6.91
N GLY A 160 -7.48 -10.10 -7.84
CA GLY A 160 -8.30 -10.74 -8.89
C GLY A 160 -7.75 -10.43 -10.28
N SER A 161 -8.64 -10.05 -11.19
CA SER A 161 -8.33 -9.71 -12.57
C SER A 161 -7.27 -8.60 -12.69
N GLU A 162 -7.20 -7.71 -11.70
CA GLU A 162 -6.28 -6.58 -11.61
C GLU A 162 -4.82 -6.95 -11.32
N THR A 163 -4.54 -8.22 -11.07
CA THR A 163 -3.25 -8.68 -10.52
C THR A 163 -2.03 -8.26 -11.36
N ARG A 164 -2.16 -8.20 -12.71
CA ARG A 164 -1.02 -7.92 -13.60
C ARG A 164 -0.49 -6.48 -13.55
N LYS A 165 -1.35 -5.50 -13.29
CA LYS A 165 -0.98 -4.07 -13.28
C LYS A 165 -1.13 -3.42 -11.91
N THR A 166 -1.43 -4.17 -10.86
CA THR A 166 -1.48 -3.65 -9.50
C THR A 166 -0.11 -3.80 -8.83
N SER A 167 0.48 -2.71 -8.38
CA SER A 167 1.71 -2.78 -7.61
C SER A 167 1.44 -3.33 -6.22
N THR A 168 2.19 -4.35 -5.83
CA THR A 168 2.12 -4.96 -4.49
C THR A 168 3.38 -4.67 -3.66
N HIS A 169 4.20 -3.72 -4.13
CA HIS A 169 5.48 -3.40 -3.53
C HIS A 169 5.31 -2.78 -2.14
N VAL A 170 5.95 -3.37 -1.13
CA VAL A 170 6.07 -2.81 0.22
C VAL A 170 7.35 -1.99 0.29
N PRO A 171 7.27 -0.66 0.52
CA PRO A 171 8.44 0.22 0.47
C PRO A 171 9.43 -0.08 1.60
N ASN A 172 10.72 0.08 1.31
CA ASN A 172 11.78 -0.07 2.31
C ASN A 172 11.65 1.03 3.39
N PRO A 173 11.86 0.71 4.69
CA PRO A 173 12.33 -0.57 5.27
C PRO A 173 11.20 -1.53 5.67
N TYR A 174 9.96 -1.31 5.26
CA TYR A 174 8.81 -2.09 5.69
C TYR A 174 8.69 -3.44 4.99
N GLY A 175 8.02 -4.41 5.62
CA GLY A 175 7.72 -5.70 5.02
C GLY A 175 6.65 -6.47 5.77
N ILE A 176 5.96 -7.37 5.06
CA ILE A 176 4.99 -8.27 5.68
C ILE A 176 5.76 -9.42 6.31
N GLU A 177 5.76 -9.45 7.64
CA GLU A 177 6.48 -10.45 8.42
C GLU A 177 5.77 -11.81 8.37
N VAL A 178 6.52 -12.86 8.07
CA VAL A 178 6.07 -14.26 8.10
C VAL A 178 7.16 -15.16 8.64
N GLY A 179 6.78 -16.32 9.15
CA GLY A 179 7.72 -17.30 9.70
C GLY A 179 8.38 -16.86 11.00
N ASN A 180 7.77 -15.91 11.75
CA ASN A 180 8.28 -15.50 13.06
C ASN A 180 8.18 -16.67 14.05
N PRO A 181 9.33 -17.17 14.57
CA PRO A 181 9.33 -18.33 15.47
C PRO A 181 8.53 -18.12 16.77
N THR A 182 8.34 -16.85 17.17
CA THR A 182 7.60 -16.53 18.40
C THR A 182 6.08 -16.57 18.21
N GLU A 183 5.60 -16.49 16.97
CA GLU A 183 4.18 -16.56 16.61
C GLU A 183 3.72 -17.99 16.30
N ILE A 184 4.65 -18.88 15.92
CA ILE A 184 4.34 -20.27 15.60
C ILE A 184 4.00 -21.02 16.89
N PRO A 185 2.79 -21.59 17.03
CA PRO A 185 2.41 -22.33 18.24
C PRO A 185 3.36 -23.50 18.50
N SER A 186 3.65 -23.78 19.77
CA SER A 186 4.52 -24.89 20.16
C SER A 186 4.01 -26.22 19.62
N GLY A 187 4.87 -26.98 18.93
CA GLY A 187 4.51 -28.24 18.29
C GLY A 187 3.89 -28.12 16.91
N PHE A 188 3.78 -26.91 16.37
CA PHE A 188 3.28 -26.64 15.02
C PHE A 188 4.38 -26.17 14.08
N GLU A 189 4.08 -26.16 12.79
CA GLU A 189 4.87 -25.53 11.73
C GLU A 189 3.96 -24.68 10.83
N GLU A 190 4.54 -23.62 10.26
CA GLU A 190 3.83 -22.73 9.35
C GLU A 190 3.79 -23.31 7.95
N GLN A 191 2.62 -23.30 7.35
CA GLN A 191 2.39 -23.69 5.96
C GLN A 191 1.46 -22.67 5.25
N TRP A 192 1.35 -22.83 3.93
CA TRP A 192 0.62 -21.92 3.09
C TRP A 192 -0.42 -22.63 2.25
N MET A 193 -1.58 -21.98 2.16
CA MET A 193 -2.72 -22.40 1.35
C MET A 193 -2.96 -21.33 0.28
N LEU A 194 -3.28 -21.78 -0.93
CA LEU A 194 -3.63 -20.94 -2.07
C LEU A 194 -5.06 -21.28 -2.50
N ASN A 195 -5.95 -20.28 -2.53
CA ASN A 195 -7.21 -20.40 -3.24
C ASN A 195 -7.05 -19.80 -4.65
N VAL A 196 -7.51 -20.54 -5.65
CA VAL A 196 -7.61 -20.08 -7.04
C VAL A 196 -9.07 -20.13 -7.45
N HIS A 197 -9.63 -18.97 -7.82
CA HIS A 197 -10.96 -18.89 -8.41
C HIS A 197 -10.85 -18.34 -9.82
N ALA A 198 -11.02 -19.21 -10.80
CA ALA A 198 -10.90 -18.91 -12.23
C ALA A 198 -12.07 -19.50 -13.03
N ILE A 199 -12.50 -18.79 -14.05
CA ILE A 199 -13.67 -19.12 -14.87
C ILE A 199 -13.25 -19.11 -16.33
N ASP A 200 -13.47 -20.22 -17.05
CA ASP A 200 -13.30 -20.27 -18.50
C ASP A 200 -14.52 -19.64 -19.19
N THR A 201 -14.35 -18.42 -19.71
CA THR A 201 -15.43 -17.65 -20.34
C THR A 201 -15.52 -17.86 -21.85
N ARG A 202 -14.73 -18.78 -22.43
CA ARG A 202 -14.80 -19.09 -23.85
C ARG A 202 -16.17 -19.67 -24.20
N GLY A 203 -16.79 -19.10 -25.21
CA GLY A 203 -18.11 -19.52 -25.71
C GLY A 203 -19.26 -19.23 -24.75
N ALA A 204 -19.07 -18.59 -23.61
CA ALA A 204 -20.16 -18.21 -22.69
C ALA A 204 -21.22 -17.36 -23.43
N GLU A 205 -22.50 -17.60 -23.15
CA GLU A 205 -23.63 -16.86 -23.74
C GLU A 205 -23.53 -15.36 -23.33
N ASP A 206 -23.29 -15.12 -22.06
CA ASP A 206 -23.03 -13.80 -21.50
C ASP A 206 -21.73 -13.86 -20.70
N LYS A 207 -20.63 -13.41 -21.31
CA LYS A 207 -19.31 -13.43 -20.67
C LYS A 207 -19.26 -12.60 -19.40
N LEU A 208 -19.86 -11.41 -19.41
CA LEU A 208 -19.84 -10.52 -18.25
C LEU A 208 -20.68 -11.06 -17.11
N GLY A 209 -21.87 -11.58 -17.40
CA GLY A 209 -22.69 -12.27 -16.40
C GLY A 209 -22.03 -13.54 -15.86
N CYS A 210 -21.25 -14.25 -16.71
CA CYS A 210 -20.47 -15.39 -16.28
C CYS A 210 -19.36 -14.99 -15.28
N THR A 211 -18.67 -13.86 -15.49
CA THR A 211 -17.67 -13.36 -14.54
C THR A 211 -18.27 -12.89 -13.21
N GLU A 212 -19.55 -12.54 -13.19
CA GLU A 212 -20.30 -12.16 -11.99
C GLU A 212 -21.06 -13.33 -11.35
N CYS A 213 -20.86 -14.56 -11.87
CA CYS A 213 -21.42 -15.78 -11.32
C CYS A 213 -22.96 -15.74 -11.18
N ARG A 214 -23.67 -15.24 -12.18
CA ARG A 214 -25.14 -15.18 -12.18
C ARG A 214 -25.74 -16.57 -12.05
N CYS A 215 -26.57 -16.81 -11.02
CA CYS A 215 -27.13 -18.11 -10.74
C CYS A 215 -27.96 -18.68 -11.89
N ASP A 216 -28.66 -17.83 -12.66
CA ASP A 216 -29.44 -18.23 -13.84
C ASP A 216 -28.58 -18.74 -14.99
N LEU A 217 -27.36 -18.21 -15.14
CA LEU A 217 -26.39 -18.68 -16.13
C LEU A 217 -25.76 -20.01 -15.72
N TYR A 218 -25.60 -20.24 -14.43
CA TYR A 218 -25.01 -21.47 -13.88
C TYR A 218 -26.05 -22.55 -13.57
N ASN A 219 -27.37 -22.25 -13.64
CA ASN A 219 -28.47 -23.13 -13.21
C ASN A 219 -28.31 -23.63 -11.78
N ILE A 220 -27.79 -22.81 -10.87
CA ILE A 220 -27.51 -23.18 -9.49
C ILE A 220 -28.62 -22.67 -8.58
N THR A 221 -29.17 -23.58 -7.77
CA THR A 221 -30.20 -23.31 -6.76
C THR A 221 -29.79 -23.68 -5.34
N VAL A 222 -28.60 -24.25 -5.19
CA VAL A 222 -27.99 -24.64 -3.92
C VAL A 222 -26.54 -24.18 -3.89
N ASP A 223 -26.00 -23.94 -2.70
CA ASP A 223 -24.58 -23.66 -2.52
C ASP A 223 -23.73 -24.94 -2.56
N GLU A 224 -22.40 -24.82 -2.43
CA GLU A 224 -21.44 -25.94 -2.42
C GLU A 224 -21.69 -26.98 -1.31
N TYR A 225 -22.45 -26.62 -0.26
CA TYR A 225 -22.84 -27.50 0.85
C TYR A 225 -24.21 -28.13 0.65
N GLY A 226 -24.87 -27.92 -0.51
CA GLY A 226 -26.19 -28.40 -0.81
C GLY A 226 -27.33 -27.65 -0.11
N ARG A 227 -27.05 -26.46 0.47
CA ARG A 227 -28.07 -25.64 1.13
C ARG A 227 -28.81 -24.80 0.09
N PRO A 228 -30.14 -24.70 0.13
CA PRO A 228 -30.89 -23.87 -0.81
C PRO A 228 -30.46 -22.41 -0.77
N LEU A 229 -30.25 -21.82 -1.94
CA LEU A 229 -30.01 -20.39 -2.07
C LEU A 229 -31.29 -19.60 -1.74
N ARG A 230 -31.09 -18.39 -1.20
CA ARG A 230 -32.23 -17.49 -0.98
C ARG A 230 -32.88 -17.12 -2.30
N PRO A 231 -34.24 -16.98 -2.33
CA PRO A 231 -34.94 -16.65 -3.59
C PRO A 231 -34.52 -15.33 -4.25
N ASP A 232 -33.97 -14.39 -3.46
CA ASP A 232 -33.47 -13.09 -3.88
C ASP A 232 -31.97 -13.09 -4.24
N TYR A 233 -31.27 -14.21 -4.07
CA TYR A 233 -29.86 -14.33 -4.45
C TYR A 233 -29.73 -14.52 -5.95
N ARG A 234 -29.21 -13.51 -6.65
CA ARG A 234 -29.15 -13.46 -8.12
C ARG A 234 -27.83 -13.95 -8.70
N GLY A 235 -26.75 -13.83 -7.96
CA GLY A 235 -25.42 -14.23 -8.37
C GLY A 235 -24.36 -13.91 -7.35
N GLY A 236 -23.15 -14.41 -7.60
CA GLY A 236 -21.99 -14.29 -6.74
C GLY A 236 -21.39 -15.64 -6.38
N LEU A 237 -20.53 -15.66 -5.35
CA LEU A 237 -19.71 -16.82 -4.99
C LEU A 237 -20.50 -18.12 -4.73
N LEU A 238 -21.73 -18.02 -4.20
CA LEU A 238 -22.56 -19.20 -3.95
C LEU A 238 -23.04 -19.92 -5.22
N CYS A 239 -22.91 -19.31 -6.40
CA CYS A 239 -23.19 -19.93 -7.70
C CYS A 239 -21.94 -20.40 -8.43
N CYS A 240 -20.74 -20.11 -7.93
CA CYS A 240 -19.46 -20.21 -8.60
C CYS A 240 -18.47 -21.05 -7.80
N TYR A 241 -18.89 -22.22 -7.42
CA TYR A 241 -18.00 -23.16 -6.73
C TYR A 241 -17.40 -24.17 -7.69
N ASP A 242 -16.41 -24.92 -7.24
CA ASP A 242 -15.69 -25.90 -8.03
C ASP A 242 -16.65 -26.86 -8.76
N HIS A 243 -16.39 -27.11 -10.04
CA HIS A 243 -17.20 -27.93 -10.95
C HIS A 243 -18.52 -27.33 -11.42
N THR A 244 -18.90 -26.11 -11.05
CA THR A 244 -20.05 -25.43 -11.69
C THR A 244 -19.70 -25.00 -13.11
N GLN A 245 -20.72 -24.73 -13.92
CA GLN A 245 -20.54 -24.39 -15.32
C GLN A 245 -21.53 -23.32 -15.78
N CYS A 246 -20.99 -22.22 -16.31
CA CYS A 246 -21.76 -21.18 -16.99
C CYS A 246 -22.35 -21.70 -18.31
N LYS A 247 -23.48 -21.18 -18.73
CA LYS A 247 -24.08 -21.52 -20.02
C LYS A 247 -23.19 -21.13 -21.18
N VAL A 248 -22.97 -22.11 -22.08
CA VAL A 248 -22.19 -21.95 -23.30
C VAL A 248 -23.11 -21.95 -24.51
N LYS A 249 -22.80 -21.14 -25.52
CA LYS A 249 -23.54 -21.04 -26.79
C LYS A 249 -23.68 -22.41 -27.44
N HIS A 250 -24.87 -22.70 -27.92
CA HIS A 250 -25.14 -23.96 -28.59
C HIS A 250 -24.16 -24.19 -29.77
N GLY A 251 -23.57 -25.39 -29.81
CA GLY A 251 -22.60 -25.77 -30.84
C GLY A 251 -21.20 -25.19 -30.68
N PHE A 252 -20.92 -24.46 -29.62
CA PHE A 252 -19.55 -24.03 -29.30
C PHE A 252 -18.78 -25.20 -28.67
N GLU A 253 -17.68 -25.57 -29.31
CA GLU A 253 -16.76 -26.59 -28.84
C GLU A 253 -15.36 -26.00 -28.72
N ALA A 254 -14.67 -26.25 -27.61
CA ALA A 254 -13.27 -25.92 -27.43
C ALA A 254 -12.59 -26.97 -26.55
N VAL A 255 -11.30 -27.14 -26.76
CA VAL A 255 -10.48 -28.08 -25.97
C VAL A 255 -10.38 -27.62 -24.53
N ARG A 256 -10.49 -28.58 -23.61
CA ARG A 256 -10.13 -28.34 -22.19
C ARG A 256 -8.66 -27.96 -22.13
N ARG A 257 -8.32 -27.02 -21.24
CA ARG A 257 -6.95 -26.53 -21.06
C ARG A 257 -6.44 -26.87 -19.66
N THR A 258 -5.20 -27.31 -19.59
CA THR A 258 -4.45 -27.39 -18.33
C THR A 258 -3.84 -26.01 -18.08
N LEU A 259 -4.11 -25.49 -16.91
CA LEU A 259 -3.70 -24.15 -16.48
C LEU A 259 -2.99 -24.22 -15.13
N TYR A 260 -2.25 -23.16 -14.84
CA TYR A 260 -1.57 -22.94 -13.56
C TYR A 260 -1.73 -21.48 -13.15
N LEU A 261 -1.74 -21.22 -11.86
CA LEU A 261 -1.42 -19.90 -11.34
C LEU A 261 0.10 -19.84 -11.12
N ARG A 262 0.80 -19.01 -11.88
CA ARG A 262 2.19 -18.66 -11.65
C ARG A 262 2.23 -17.48 -10.69
N TYR A 263 2.94 -17.60 -9.55
CA TYR A 263 3.08 -16.52 -8.60
C TYR A 263 4.54 -16.28 -8.25
N THR A 264 4.89 -15.00 -8.12
CA THR A 264 6.23 -14.53 -7.81
C THR A 264 6.22 -13.83 -6.47
N VAL A 265 7.12 -14.24 -5.59
CA VAL A 265 7.29 -13.61 -4.28
C VAL A 265 8.68 -13.00 -4.20
N LYS A 266 8.77 -11.76 -3.71
CA LYS A 266 10.03 -11.08 -3.39
C LYS A 266 10.09 -10.81 -1.90
N TRP A 267 11.22 -11.11 -1.27
CA TRP A 267 11.38 -10.97 0.17
C TRP A 267 12.81 -10.64 0.56
N VAL A 268 12.99 -10.29 1.81
CA VAL A 268 14.28 -10.18 2.49
C VAL A 268 14.24 -11.01 3.76
N ASP A 269 15.40 -11.40 4.28
CA ASP A 269 15.48 -12.01 5.61
C ASP A 269 15.05 -10.97 6.66
N MET A 270 14.28 -11.40 7.66
CA MET A 270 13.82 -10.52 8.72
C MET A 270 14.96 -10.23 9.69
N ASP A 271 15.30 -8.97 9.86
CA ASP A 271 16.26 -8.49 10.82
C ASP A 271 15.82 -7.16 11.45
N ARG A 272 16.67 -6.57 12.29
CA ARG A 272 16.37 -5.32 13.02
C ARG A 272 16.25 -4.09 12.13
N SER A 273 16.62 -4.17 10.85
CA SER A 273 16.50 -3.07 9.90
C SER A 273 15.15 -3.06 9.18
N VAL A 274 14.41 -4.17 9.25
CA VAL A 274 13.09 -4.32 8.63
C VAL A 274 12.01 -4.04 9.67
N LEU A 275 11.07 -3.18 9.30
CA LEU A 275 9.90 -2.85 10.13
C LEU A 275 8.70 -3.66 9.65
N PRO A 276 8.11 -4.49 10.53
CA PRO A 276 6.93 -5.27 10.17
C PRO A 276 5.71 -4.36 9.96
N VAL A 277 4.83 -4.78 9.07
CA VAL A 277 3.53 -4.15 8.84
C VAL A 277 2.39 -5.10 9.17
N LYS A 278 1.29 -4.53 9.65
CA LYS A 278 0.01 -5.21 9.88
C LYS A 278 -0.86 -5.08 8.65
N ILE A 279 -1.60 -6.14 8.35
CA ILE A 279 -2.55 -6.19 7.25
C ILE A 279 -3.95 -5.94 7.79
N TYR A 280 -4.67 -5.00 7.16
CA TYR A 280 -6.10 -4.80 7.35
C TYR A 280 -6.80 -4.90 6.00
N ILE A 281 -7.89 -5.64 5.94
CA ILE A 281 -8.76 -5.71 4.78
C ILE A 281 -10.14 -5.29 5.26
N PHE A 282 -10.63 -4.21 4.66
CA PHE A 282 -11.96 -3.67 4.92
C PHE A 282 -12.91 -4.13 3.85
N ASP A 283 -14.15 -4.40 4.25
CA ASP A 283 -15.23 -4.84 3.38
C ASP A 283 -16.38 -3.81 3.45
N ILE A 284 -16.78 -3.27 2.30
CA ILE A 284 -17.90 -2.32 2.21
C ILE A 284 -19.22 -2.91 2.72
N THR A 285 -19.29 -4.23 2.85
CA THR A 285 -20.45 -4.95 3.35
C THR A 285 -20.38 -5.29 4.85
N ASP A 286 -19.29 -4.87 5.53
CA ASP A 286 -19.13 -5.12 6.97
C ASP A 286 -20.31 -4.55 7.74
N GLY A 287 -20.85 -5.35 8.63
CA GLY A 287 -22.01 -5.02 9.44
C GLY A 287 -21.97 -5.76 10.77
N TRP A 288 -22.96 -5.51 11.59
CA TRP A 288 -23.10 -6.18 12.87
C TRP A 288 -24.21 -7.21 12.83
N LYS A 289 -23.86 -8.48 13.05
CA LYS A 289 -24.81 -9.55 13.27
C LYS A 289 -25.01 -9.77 14.76
N ARG A 290 -26.27 -9.82 15.18
CA ARG A 290 -26.65 -10.17 16.54
C ARG A 290 -27.15 -11.61 16.57
N SER A 291 -26.36 -12.48 17.20
CA SER A 291 -26.69 -13.87 17.40
C SER A 291 -27.16 -14.11 18.86
N ARG A 292 -28.27 -14.80 19.05
CA ARG A 292 -28.74 -15.17 20.40
C ARG A 292 -28.10 -16.51 20.77
N CYS A 293 -27.28 -16.53 21.78
CA CYS A 293 -26.64 -17.73 22.34
C CYS A 293 -27.26 -18.04 23.72
N SER A 294 -26.98 -19.21 24.28
CA SER A 294 -27.37 -19.61 25.63
C SER A 294 -26.87 -18.65 26.73
N THR A 295 -25.82 -17.90 26.45
CA THR A 295 -25.19 -16.92 27.37
C THR A 295 -25.68 -15.48 27.15
N GLY A 296 -26.56 -15.22 26.15
CA GLY A 296 -27.08 -13.88 25.87
C GLY A 296 -27.05 -13.52 24.38
N ILE A 297 -27.00 -12.21 24.08
CA ILE A 297 -26.86 -11.70 22.72
C ILE A 297 -25.36 -11.38 22.48
N ILE A 298 -24.78 -12.01 21.49
CA ILE A 298 -23.42 -11.71 21.01
C ILE A 298 -23.57 -10.88 19.74
N ALA A 299 -22.86 -9.75 19.68
CA ALA A 299 -22.69 -8.96 18.46
C ALA A 299 -21.32 -9.27 17.87
N GLU A 300 -21.29 -9.67 16.61
CA GLU A 300 -20.08 -9.98 15.85
C GLU A 300 -20.10 -9.32 14.47
N HIS A 301 -18.95 -9.06 13.90
CA HIS A 301 -18.85 -8.54 12.54
C HIS A 301 -19.34 -9.58 11.53
N GLU A 302 -20.16 -9.14 10.57
CA GLU A 302 -20.62 -9.94 9.45
C GLU A 302 -20.17 -9.28 8.14
N CYS A 303 -19.08 -9.79 7.57
CA CYS A 303 -18.54 -9.36 6.29
C CYS A 303 -19.06 -10.30 5.19
N LYS A 304 -19.96 -9.81 4.33
CA LYS A 304 -20.59 -10.61 3.27
C LYS A 304 -19.71 -10.76 2.04
N VAL A 305 -18.68 -9.91 1.92
CA VAL A 305 -17.69 -9.85 0.84
C VAL A 305 -18.28 -9.36 -0.47
N GLU A 306 -19.50 -9.73 -0.81
CA GLU A 306 -20.14 -9.42 -2.08
C GLU A 306 -21.50 -8.75 -1.91
N TYR A 307 -21.94 -8.03 -2.95
CA TYR A 307 -23.24 -7.37 -3.00
C TYR A 307 -23.73 -7.13 -4.42
N ASP A 308 -25.02 -6.83 -4.57
CA ASP A 308 -25.64 -6.54 -5.85
C ASP A 308 -25.78 -5.02 -6.06
N ILE A 309 -25.75 -4.61 -7.33
CA ILE A 309 -25.96 -3.23 -7.77
C ILE A 309 -27.06 -3.21 -8.83
N GLU A 310 -28.17 -2.58 -8.51
CA GLU A 310 -29.29 -2.42 -9.44
C GLU A 310 -28.95 -1.40 -10.54
N SER A 311 -29.37 -1.67 -11.77
CA SER A 311 -29.24 -0.70 -12.86
C SER A 311 -30.04 0.56 -12.59
N CYS A 312 -29.56 1.70 -13.06
CA CYS A 312 -30.37 2.92 -13.08
C CYS A 312 -31.43 2.84 -14.20
N ASP A 313 -32.63 3.36 -13.93
CA ASP A 313 -33.67 3.49 -14.94
C ASP A 313 -33.26 4.48 -16.05
N ALA A 314 -33.62 4.20 -17.29
CA ALA A 314 -33.31 5.05 -18.44
C ALA A 314 -33.90 6.48 -18.31
N THR A 315 -34.86 6.70 -17.41
CA THR A 315 -35.49 7.97 -17.09
C THR A 315 -34.83 8.71 -15.93
N GLY A 316 -33.92 8.02 -15.20
CA GLY A 316 -33.31 8.50 -13.94
C GLY A 316 -31.85 8.84 -14.08
N ILE A 317 -31.38 9.44 -15.20
CA ILE A 317 -30.10 10.12 -15.24
C ILE A 317 -30.24 11.37 -14.36
N GLY A 318 -30.26 11.12 -13.05
CA GLY A 318 -30.10 12.16 -12.03
C GLY A 318 -28.70 12.76 -12.10
N ASN A 319 -28.46 13.80 -11.33
CA ASN A 319 -27.16 14.50 -11.25
C ASN A 319 -25.98 13.58 -10.83
N ASP A 320 -26.22 12.33 -10.43
CA ASP A 320 -25.23 11.40 -9.89
C ASP A 320 -24.55 10.50 -10.94
N GLY A 321 -24.79 10.77 -12.24
CA GLY A 321 -24.06 10.09 -13.33
C GLY A 321 -24.25 8.57 -13.38
N CYS A 322 -25.33 8.01 -12.79
CA CYS A 322 -25.58 6.57 -12.74
C CYS A 322 -24.49 5.77 -12.00
N ILE A 323 -24.05 6.31 -10.86
CA ILE A 323 -23.06 5.67 -9.95
C ILE A 323 -23.75 5.19 -8.68
N ASP A 324 -23.41 3.99 -8.25
CA ASP A 324 -23.69 3.46 -6.89
C ASP A 324 -22.52 3.83 -5.98
N THR A 325 -22.77 4.62 -4.95
CA THR A 325 -21.76 4.99 -3.95
C THR A 325 -22.16 4.39 -2.61
N ARG A 326 -21.33 3.47 -2.11
CA ARG A 326 -21.49 2.91 -0.77
C ARG A 326 -20.43 3.44 0.17
N ARG A 327 -20.83 3.65 1.43
CA ARG A 327 -19.95 4.07 2.51
C ARG A 327 -20.22 3.27 3.77
N ILE A 328 -19.15 2.96 4.49
CA ILE A 328 -19.21 2.32 5.79
C ILE A 328 -18.20 2.95 6.73
N SER A 329 -18.56 3.06 8.01
CA SER A 329 -17.66 3.49 9.09
C SER A 329 -17.04 2.28 9.77
N LEU A 330 -15.74 2.32 9.99
CA LEU A 330 -14.93 1.22 10.51
C LEU A 330 -14.04 1.73 11.64
N ASP A 331 -14.10 1.12 12.80
CA ASP A 331 -13.24 1.48 13.92
C ASP A 331 -11.95 0.69 13.89
N MET A 332 -10.82 1.41 13.93
CA MET A 332 -9.49 0.79 13.88
C MET A 332 -9.16 0.09 15.21
N PRO A 333 -8.92 -1.23 15.21
CA PRO A 333 -8.60 -1.97 16.43
C PRO A 333 -7.22 -1.62 17.00
N PHE A 334 -6.30 -1.15 16.15
CA PHE A 334 -4.95 -0.72 16.51
C PHE A 334 -4.57 0.54 15.74
N GLY A 335 -3.65 1.32 16.27
CA GLY A 335 -3.07 2.48 15.59
C GLY A 335 -1.81 2.12 14.80
N GLY A 336 -1.21 3.13 14.17
CA GLY A 336 0.04 3.06 13.42
C GLY A 336 0.09 4.00 12.23
N TYR A 337 1.04 3.80 11.36
CA TYR A 337 1.29 4.63 10.18
C TYR A 337 0.88 3.89 8.90
N LEU A 338 0.03 4.50 8.09
CA LEU A 338 -0.36 3.94 6.80
C LEU A 338 0.83 3.96 5.83
N ILE A 339 1.16 2.79 5.29
CA ILE A 339 2.32 2.59 4.41
C ILE A 339 1.89 2.30 2.98
N TYR A 340 0.78 1.62 2.81
CA TYR A 340 0.27 1.16 1.53
C TYR A 340 -1.24 0.99 1.58
N GLY A 341 -1.92 1.24 0.46
CA GLY A 341 -3.33 0.95 0.30
C GLY A 341 -3.71 0.65 -1.14
N VAL A 342 -4.65 -0.28 -1.33
CA VAL A 342 -5.22 -0.66 -2.62
C VAL A 342 -6.62 -1.21 -2.44
N ALA A 343 -7.51 -0.91 -3.39
CA ALA A 343 -8.83 -1.51 -3.45
C ALA A 343 -8.85 -2.77 -4.32
N HIS A 344 -9.87 -3.62 -4.09
CA HIS A 344 -10.28 -4.68 -5.01
C HIS A 344 -11.73 -4.42 -5.42
N GLN A 345 -11.96 -4.38 -6.72
CA GLN A 345 -13.27 -4.22 -7.34
C GLN A 345 -13.41 -5.12 -8.58
N HIS A 346 -14.63 -5.56 -8.86
CA HIS A 346 -14.95 -6.24 -10.12
C HIS A 346 -15.26 -5.25 -11.24
N SER A 347 -15.36 -5.73 -12.49
CA SER A 347 -15.76 -4.91 -13.64
C SER A 347 -17.04 -4.13 -13.35
N GLY A 348 -17.05 -2.85 -13.68
CA GLY A 348 -18.07 -1.88 -13.26
C GLY A 348 -17.61 -0.98 -12.12
N GLY A 349 -16.57 -1.36 -11.37
CA GLY A 349 -15.95 -0.51 -10.36
C GLY A 349 -15.40 0.78 -10.97
N THR A 350 -15.60 1.91 -10.30
CA THR A 350 -15.12 3.23 -10.74
C THR A 350 -14.12 3.84 -9.75
N GLY A 351 -13.90 3.19 -8.62
CA GLY A 351 -12.91 3.56 -7.63
C GLY A 351 -13.35 3.35 -6.20
N SER A 352 -12.39 3.40 -5.31
CA SER A 352 -12.62 3.29 -3.87
C SER A 352 -11.66 4.20 -3.11
N ALA A 353 -12.06 4.65 -1.93
CA ALA A 353 -11.24 5.54 -1.12
C ALA A 353 -11.48 5.35 0.38
N LEU A 354 -10.44 5.64 1.15
CA LEU A 354 -10.46 5.62 2.60
C LEU A 354 -10.32 7.04 3.12
N TYR A 355 -11.24 7.46 3.98
CA TYR A 355 -11.28 8.80 4.57
C TYR A 355 -11.24 8.72 6.09
N ARG A 356 -10.83 9.80 6.72
CA ARG A 356 -11.11 10.07 8.14
C ARG A 356 -12.58 10.48 8.32
N GLU A 357 -13.06 10.45 9.55
CA GLU A 357 -14.41 10.88 9.90
C GLU A 357 -14.70 12.34 9.52
N ASP A 358 -13.68 13.21 9.55
CA ASP A 358 -13.76 14.61 9.13
C ASP A 358 -13.80 14.83 7.61
N GLY A 359 -13.74 13.75 6.82
CA GLY A 359 -13.76 13.76 5.36
C GLY A 359 -12.37 13.93 4.73
N GLN A 360 -11.29 13.98 5.51
CA GLN A 360 -9.94 14.01 4.95
C GLN A 360 -9.61 12.71 4.22
N LEU A 361 -9.24 12.83 2.93
CA LEU A 361 -8.80 11.68 2.14
C LEU A 361 -7.46 11.15 2.65
N MET A 362 -7.41 9.86 2.98
CA MET A 362 -6.20 9.17 3.42
C MET A 362 -5.54 8.40 2.27
N CYS A 363 -6.36 7.71 1.47
CA CYS A 363 -5.90 6.81 0.41
C CYS A 363 -6.99 6.63 -0.63
N SER A 364 -6.65 6.61 -1.91
CA SER A 364 -7.59 6.30 -2.98
C SER A 364 -7.00 5.28 -3.94
N SER A 365 -7.87 4.49 -4.54
CA SER A 365 -7.51 3.44 -5.50
C SER A 365 -8.52 3.45 -6.64
N LEU A 366 -8.01 3.63 -7.85
CA LEU A 366 -8.81 3.74 -9.07
C LEU A 366 -8.54 2.56 -9.99
N PRO A 367 -9.55 1.99 -10.66
CA PRO A 367 -9.37 0.89 -11.60
C PRO A 367 -8.70 1.38 -12.88
N THR A 368 -7.82 0.52 -13.41
CA THR A 368 -7.28 0.63 -14.76
C THR A 368 -7.97 -0.42 -15.61
N TYR A 369 -8.74 0.02 -16.59
CA TYR A 369 -9.36 -0.87 -17.58
C TYR A 369 -8.42 -1.13 -18.75
N GLY A 370 -8.44 -2.34 -19.27
CA GLY A 370 -7.74 -2.66 -20.51
C GLY A 370 -8.47 -2.11 -21.74
N GLU A 371 -7.74 -1.99 -22.86
CA GLU A 371 -8.22 -1.43 -24.13
C GLU A 371 -7.98 -2.36 -25.32
N GLY A 372 -7.26 -3.48 -25.13
CA GLY A 372 -6.85 -4.43 -26.14
C GLY A 372 -7.36 -5.86 -25.89
N GLU A 373 -6.63 -6.84 -26.42
CA GLU A 373 -6.94 -8.26 -26.26
C GLU A 373 -5.81 -9.04 -25.58
N GLU A 374 -4.62 -8.47 -25.51
CA GLU A 374 -3.44 -9.11 -24.93
C GLU A 374 -3.53 -9.20 -23.39
N PRO A 375 -2.89 -10.23 -22.78
CA PRO A 375 -2.86 -10.39 -21.33
C PRO A 375 -2.35 -9.13 -20.60
N GLY A 376 -3.16 -8.66 -19.67
CA GLY A 376 -2.91 -7.42 -18.91
C GLY A 376 -3.40 -6.14 -19.59
N ASN A 377 -4.10 -6.22 -20.72
CA ASN A 377 -4.72 -5.07 -21.41
C ASN A 377 -6.10 -5.39 -21.99
N GLU A 378 -6.79 -6.36 -21.43
CA GLU A 378 -8.05 -6.87 -21.95
C GLU A 378 -9.18 -5.82 -21.81
N ALA A 379 -9.75 -5.43 -22.95
CA ALA A 379 -10.80 -4.40 -23.02
C ALA A 379 -12.04 -4.75 -22.19
N GLY A 380 -12.47 -3.81 -21.35
CA GLY A 380 -13.65 -3.97 -20.49
C GLY A 380 -13.38 -4.70 -19.16
N TYR A 381 -12.17 -5.19 -18.92
CA TYR A 381 -11.77 -5.79 -17.65
C TYR A 381 -10.91 -4.82 -16.83
N ILE A 382 -11.02 -4.89 -15.51
CA ILE A 382 -10.05 -4.23 -14.62
C ILE A 382 -8.77 -5.07 -14.66
N VAL A 383 -7.70 -4.48 -15.17
CA VAL A 383 -6.39 -5.12 -15.33
C VAL A 383 -5.37 -4.60 -14.29
N GLY A 384 -5.73 -3.58 -13.54
CA GLY A 384 -4.94 -2.99 -12.46
C GLY A 384 -5.76 -2.05 -11.59
N MET A 385 -5.28 -1.84 -10.37
CA MET A 385 -5.76 -0.81 -9.45
C MET A 385 -4.60 0.13 -9.11
N THR A 386 -4.86 1.43 -9.08
CA THR A 386 -3.85 2.36 -8.59
C THR A 386 -3.61 2.15 -7.10
N THR A 387 -2.36 2.25 -6.70
CA THR A 387 -1.93 2.03 -5.32
C THR A 387 -1.56 3.33 -4.64
N CYS A 388 -1.86 3.44 -3.38
CA CYS A 388 -1.57 4.59 -2.55
C CYS A 388 -0.33 4.27 -1.69
N TYR A 389 0.65 5.20 -1.73
CA TYR A 389 1.88 5.13 -0.95
C TYR A 389 2.08 6.45 -0.18
N PRO A 390 1.44 6.64 0.97
CA PRO A 390 1.70 7.81 1.80
C PRO A 390 3.19 7.86 2.20
N LYS A 391 3.75 9.07 2.26
CA LYS A 391 5.08 9.20 2.83
C LYS A 391 5.05 8.70 4.27
N PRO A 392 5.98 7.85 4.71
CA PRO A 392 6.00 7.34 6.07
C PRO A 392 5.88 8.47 7.10
N GLY A 393 5.00 8.30 8.09
CA GLY A 393 4.71 9.29 9.12
C GLY A 393 3.75 10.42 8.75
N THR A 394 3.26 10.50 7.49
CA THR A 394 2.31 11.56 7.11
C THR A 394 0.85 11.22 7.38
N VAL A 395 0.53 9.92 7.41
CA VAL A 395 -0.82 9.43 7.70
C VAL A 395 -0.73 8.49 8.90
N GLU A 396 -0.97 9.04 10.08
CA GLU A 396 -1.06 8.31 11.32
C GLU A 396 -2.53 7.95 11.58
N ILE A 397 -2.76 6.73 12.04
CA ILE A 397 -4.06 6.20 12.45
C ILE A 397 -4.00 5.94 13.94
N SER A 398 -4.97 6.44 14.70
CA SER A 398 -5.07 6.18 16.13
C SER A 398 -5.89 4.92 16.41
N LYS A 399 -5.59 4.23 17.50
CA LYS A 399 -6.45 3.14 17.97
C LYS A 399 -7.84 3.67 18.33
N GLY A 400 -8.89 3.05 17.80
CA GLY A 400 -10.28 3.47 17.97
C GLY A 400 -10.70 4.63 17.06
N GLU A 401 -9.83 5.07 16.15
CA GLU A 401 -10.20 6.06 15.13
C GLU A 401 -11.19 5.45 14.16
N THR A 402 -12.28 6.17 13.87
CA THR A 402 -13.27 5.79 12.87
C THR A 402 -12.78 6.21 11.49
N LEU A 403 -12.65 5.24 10.59
CA LEU A 403 -12.36 5.47 9.17
C LEU A 403 -13.63 5.24 8.34
N ILE A 404 -13.73 5.92 7.20
CA ILE A 404 -14.84 5.76 6.25
C ILE A 404 -14.29 5.14 4.98
N LEU A 405 -14.74 3.92 4.68
CA LEU A 405 -14.52 3.30 3.38
C LEU A 405 -15.63 3.71 2.43
N GLU A 406 -15.26 4.14 1.23
CA GLU A 406 -16.15 4.42 0.10
C GLU A 406 -15.81 3.49 -1.06
N SER A 407 -16.84 2.92 -1.71
CA SER A 407 -16.70 2.14 -2.93
C SER A 407 -17.75 2.57 -3.94
N ASN A 408 -17.31 2.84 -5.17
CA ASN A 408 -18.12 3.38 -6.25
C ASN A 408 -18.17 2.41 -7.43
N TYR A 409 -19.39 2.21 -7.97
CA TYR A 409 -19.66 1.36 -9.13
C TYR A 409 -20.58 2.05 -10.13
N SER A 410 -20.35 1.77 -11.40
CA SER A 410 -21.29 2.14 -12.47
C SER A 410 -22.59 1.35 -12.34
N ARG A 411 -23.73 2.02 -12.47
CA ARG A 411 -25.09 1.44 -12.49
C ARG A 411 -25.69 1.40 -13.90
N ILE A 412 -24.88 1.57 -14.94
CA ILE A 412 -25.36 1.52 -16.33
C ILE A 412 -25.99 0.15 -16.62
N ARG A 413 -25.52 -0.91 -15.97
CA ARG A 413 -26.10 -2.23 -15.98
C ARG A 413 -26.24 -2.77 -14.54
N HIS A 414 -27.09 -3.78 -14.38
CA HIS A 414 -27.18 -4.55 -13.15
C HIS A 414 -25.91 -5.39 -12.98
N HIS A 415 -25.38 -5.43 -11.75
CA HIS A 415 -24.26 -6.29 -11.37
C HIS A 415 -24.64 -7.22 -10.22
N THR A 416 -24.11 -8.43 -10.22
CA THR A 416 -24.28 -9.41 -9.17
C THR A 416 -22.93 -9.80 -8.57
N GLY A 417 -22.89 -10.03 -7.25
CA GLY A 417 -21.71 -10.55 -6.57
C GLY A 417 -20.46 -9.68 -6.73
N VAL A 418 -20.61 -8.35 -6.79
CA VAL A 418 -19.46 -7.45 -6.85
C VAL A 418 -18.85 -7.25 -5.47
N MET A 419 -17.57 -6.91 -5.42
CA MET A 419 -16.81 -6.69 -4.18
C MET A 419 -16.37 -5.25 -4.05
N GLY A 420 -16.30 -4.77 -2.82
CA GLY A 420 -15.75 -3.46 -2.45
C GLY A 420 -14.80 -3.64 -1.27
N LEU A 421 -13.62 -4.18 -1.53
CA LEU A 421 -12.61 -4.42 -0.50
C LEU A 421 -11.53 -3.33 -0.57
N PHE A 422 -10.94 -3.01 0.58
CA PHE A 422 -9.80 -2.11 0.66
C PHE A 422 -8.74 -2.71 1.57
N TYR A 423 -7.57 -2.99 1.00
CA TYR A 423 -6.42 -3.58 1.67
C TYR A 423 -5.44 -2.48 2.06
N ILE A 424 -5.00 -2.44 3.33
CA ILE A 424 -3.97 -1.52 3.78
C ILE A 424 -2.87 -2.23 4.57
N LEU A 425 -1.68 -1.65 4.53
CA LEU A 425 -0.55 -2.00 5.38
C LEU A 425 -0.26 -0.86 6.36
N VAL A 426 -0.18 -1.20 7.64
CA VAL A 426 0.03 -0.25 8.75
C VAL A 426 1.26 -0.67 9.55
N ALA A 427 2.22 0.24 9.72
CA ALA A 427 3.40 0.02 10.55
C ALA A 427 3.20 0.61 11.96
N ASP A 428 3.69 -0.08 12.99
CA ASP A 428 3.67 0.45 14.35
C ASP A 428 4.77 1.51 14.57
N GLU A 429 5.86 1.46 13.80
CA GLU A 429 7.04 2.30 13.98
C GLU A 429 7.48 2.98 12.67
N LEU A 430 8.10 4.14 12.83
CA LEU A 430 8.78 4.84 11.75
C LEU A 430 10.28 4.48 11.72
N PRO A 431 10.95 4.58 10.55
CA PRO A 431 12.39 4.42 10.46
C PRO A 431 13.13 5.38 11.39
N LYS A 432 14.12 4.90 12.13
CA LYS A 432 14.89 5.70 13.10
C LYS A 432 15.53 6.96 12.49
N SER A 433 15.89 6.92 11.21
CA SER A 433 16.38 8.08 10.46
C SER A 433 15.34 9.20 10.34
N MET A 434 14.06 8.87 10.29
CA MET A 434 12.99 9.87 10.24
C MET A 434 12.70 10.49 11.61
N HIS A 435 12.81 9.73 12.70
CA HIS A 435 12.75 10.29 14.05
C HIS A 435 13.87 11.32 14.28
N ALA A 436 15.09 11.03 13.82
CA ALA A 436 16.20 11.97 13.87
C ALA A 436 15.93 13.23 13.01
N LEU A 437 15.33 13.10 11.84
CA LEU A 437 14.97 14.22 10.98
C LEU A 437 13.87 15.10 11.58
N HIS A 438 12.84 14.52 12.16
CA HIS A 438 11.75 15.25 12.84
C HIS A 438 12.28 16.03 14.05
N THR A 439 13.17 15.42 14.85
CA THR A 439 13.81 16.08 15.99
C THR A 439 14.77 17.19 15.53
N VAL A 440 15.52 16.96 14.43
CA VAL A 440 16.44 17.96 13.84
C VAL A 440 15.67 19.14 13.24
N VAL A 441 14.56 18.92 12.54
CA VAL A 441 13.73 19.98 11.97
C VAL A 441 13.13 20.84 13.09
N GLN A 442 12.58 20.24 14.14
CA GLN A 442 12.04 21.01 15.30
C GLN A 442 13.12 21.78 16.04
N THR A 443 14.34 21.22 16.19
CA THR A 443 15.47 21.94 16.81
C THR A 443 16.03 23.02 15.89
N GLN A 444 16.03 22.81 14.57
CA GLN A 444 16.53 23.78 13.58
C GLN A 444 15.62 25.01 13.50
N ASP A 445 14.31 24.83 13.55
CA ASP A 445 13.35 25.95 13.62
C ASP A 445 13.54 26.76 14.92
N SER A 446 13.73 26.08 16.05
CA SER A 446 14.00 26.73 17.34
C SER A 446 15.34 27.48 17.34
N ILE A 447 16.39 26.90 16.75
CA ILE A 447 17.70 27.54 16.62
C ILE A 447 17.63 28.73 15.67
N MET A 448 16.89 28.64 14.55
CA MET A 448 16.72 29.76 13.61
C MET A 448 16.01 30.94 14.26
N VAL A 449 14.97 30.71 15.07
CA VAL A 449 14.27 31.77 15.81
C VAL A 449 15.20 32.42 16.85
N VAL A 450 15.97 31.63 17.58
CA VAL A 450 16.92 32.15 18.59
C VAL A 450 18.06 32.95 17.94
N THR A 451 18.63 32.45 16.83
CA THR A 451 19.72 33.14 16.13
C THR A 451 19.26 34.44 15.46
N THR A 452 18.05 34.49 14.90
CA THR A 452 17.48 35.75 14.36
C THR A 452 17.20 36.77 15.42
N LEU A 453 16.73 36.36 16.63
CA LEU A 453 16.56 37.23 17.77
C LEU A 453 17.89 37.82 18.24
N TRP A 454 18.94 37.03 18.41
CA TRP A 454 20.28 37.50 18.79
C TRP A 454 20.92 38.42 17.74
N ALA A 455 20.72 38.13 16.45
CA ALA A 455 21.18 39.03 15.39
C ALA A 455 20.49 40.38 15.44
N ALA A 456 19.18 40.42 15.70
CA ALA A 456 18.44 41.66 15.90
C ALA A 456 18.93 42.48 17.11
N VAL A 457 19.17 41.81 18.25
CA VAL A 457 19.71 42.46 19.47
C VAL A 457 21.10 43.03 19.19
N ALA A 458 21.98 42.30 18.49
CA ALA A 458 23.30 42.79 18.14
C ALA A 458 23.24 44.01 17.20
N LEU A 459 22.33 44.01 16.21
CA LEU A 459 22.12 45.15 15.32
C LEU A 459 21.65 46.39 16.08
N ILE A 460 20.71 46.27 17.01
CA ILE A 460 20.23 47.35 17.84
C ILE A 460 21.39 47.90 18.71
N GLY A 461 22.22 47.04 19.26
CA GLY A 461 23.41 47.43 20.03
C GLY A 461 24.38 48.25 19.18
N VAL A 462 24.69 47.83 17.97
CA VAL A 462 25.58 48.58 17.05
C VAL A 462 24.99 49.97 16.69
N VAL A 463 23.71 50.02 16.37
CA VAL A 463 23.02 51.29 16.07
C VAL A 463 23.07 52.25 17.26
N ALA A 464 22.84 51.73 18.49
CA ALA A 464 22.93 52.55 19.71
C ALA A 464 24.34 53.13 19.94
N VAL A 465 25.39 52.33 19.70
CA VAL A 465 26.80 52.80 19.80
C VAL A 465 27.07 53.88 18.77
N ILE A 466 26.62 53.71 17.53
CA ILE A 466 26.79 54.71 16.45
C ILE A 466 26.08 56.04 16.82
N VAL A 467 24.86 55.96 17.34
CA VAL A 467 24.08 57.18 17.75
C VAL A 467 24.78 57.89 18.92
N VAL A 468 25.25 57.16 19.91
CA VAL A 468 26.02 57.71 21.04
C VAL A 468 27.33 58.36 20.57
N ALA A 469 28.07 57.68 19.69
CA ALA A 469 29.32 58.25 19.12
C ALA A 469 29.08 59.50 18.27
N ALA A 470 28.02 59.51 17.47
CA ALA A 470 27.61 60.69 16.69
C ALA A 470 27.21 61.88 17.63
N HIS A 471 26.45 61.58 18.67
CA HIS A 471 26.07 62.58 19.68
C HIS A 471 27.27 63.22 20.37
N TYR A 472 28.28 62.37 20.76
CA TYR A 472 29.50 62.85 21.39
C TYR A 472 30.35 63.70 20.39
N ARG A 473 30.42 63.35 19.13
CA ARG A 473 31.13 64.15 18.09
C ARG A 473 30.47 65.50 17.91
N LEU A 474 29.17 65.55 17.75
CA LEU A 474 28.40 66.78 17.57
C LEU A 474 28.54 67.74 18.80
N LYS A 475 28.55 67.15 20.00
CA LYS A 475 28.79 67.91 21.24
C LYS A 475 30.16 68.51 21.30
N ARG A 476 31.23 67.76 20.87
CA ARG A 476 32.61 68.21 20.85
C ARG A 476 32.84 69.31 19.79
N GLU A 477 32.24 69.20 18.59
CA GLU A 477 32.29 70.23 17.57
C GLU A 477 31.56 71.50 17.98
N GLY A 478 30.53 71.40 18.85
CA GLY A 478 29.87 72.58 19.42
C GLY A 478 30.64 73.28 20.55
N GLU A 479 31.52 72.57 21.26
CA GLU A 479 32.39 73.14 22.32
C GLU A 479 33.62 73.85 21.72
N ASP A 480 34.16 73.30 20.61
CA ASP A 480 35.34 73.91 19.91
C ASP A 480 34.96 75.16 19.08
N GLY A 481 33.66 75.43 18.85
CA GLY A 481 33.18 76.60 18.13
C GLY A 481 32.99 77.86 18.93
N TYR A 482 33.19 77.85 20.27
CA TYR A 482 32.98 78.99 21.14
C TYR A 482 34.22 79.74 21.63
N GLU A 483 35.44 79.33 21.19
CA GLU A 483 36.71 80.01 21.63
C GLU A 483 37.29 80.97 20.57
N ALA A 484 36.63 81.39 19.56
CA ALA A 484 37.21 82.29 18.54
C ALA A 484 36.42 83.60 18.32
N ILE A 485 35.86 84.26 19.37
CA ILE A 485 35.49 85.67 19.30
C ILE A 485 35.78 86.31 20.63
N GLY A 486 37.04 86.77 20.74
CA GLY A 486 37.51 87.61 21.84
C GLY A 486 38.77 88.38 21.50
N MET A 487 38.66 89.36 20.56
CA MET A 487 39.35 90.65 20.54
C MET A 487 38.82 91.49 19.43
#